data_fb884fdf58df7dd0b96d594a9c4cf783
#
_entry.id   fb884fdf58df7dd0b96d594a9c4cf783
#
_cell.length_a   1.000
_cell.length_b   1.000
_cell.length_c   1.000
_cell.angle_alpha   90.00
_cell.angle_beta   90.00
_cell.angle_gamma   90.00
#
_symmetry.space_group_name_H-M   'P 1'
#
loop_
_entity.id
_entity.type
_entity.pdbx_description
1 polymer ?
#
loop_
_entity_poly.entity_id
_entity_poly.type
_entity_poly.pdbx_seq_one_letter_code
_entity_poly.pdbx_strand_id
1 'polypeptide(L)'
;DSRIEQAQGLLSEMEDLDARISPLLARLADWVASLDANALQEVSNEAREHLGPLLRLQDRAIHQMSEAEEGLYAELGTTGSSAWGRLQSDITSQLSVEVHLPSGTKSMPIAAVRGLATDNDLAVRKAAYEAEMQAWPTVAVACAAAMNSIKGEANTVNKRRQWKAPIDASLYSNSVSTATFTAMQSAISASLPDFRRWMRVKAQLHGDTNGLSWWNLF
;
A
#
# COMPACT_ATOMS: atom_id res chain seq x y z
N ASP A 1 -4.28 19.51 18.46
CA ASP A 1 -3.74 18.52 19.39
C ASP A 1 -2.23 18.43 19.19
N SER A 2 -1.46 18.84 20.18
CA SER A 2 0.00 19.01 20.10
C SER A 2 0.73 17.71 19.69
N ARG A 3 0.17 16.54 19.94
CA ARG A 3 0.77 15.25 19.52
C ARG A 3 0.63 15.02 18.04
N ILE A 4 -0.46 15.44 17.42
CA ILE A 4 -0.66 15.32 15.96
C ILE A 4 0.31 16.24 15.25
N GLU A 5 0.44 17.49 15.70
CA GLU A 5 1.41 18.45 15.14
C GLU A 5 2.86 17.95 15.28
N GLN A 6 3.21 17.38 16.43
CA GLN A 6 4.53 16.81 16.64
C GLN A 6 4.78 15.60 15.73
N ALA A 7 3.80 14.70 15.56
CA ALA A 7 3.91 13.55 14.67
C ALA A 7 4.05 13.97 13.20
N GLN A 8 3.29 14.99 12.77
CA GLN A 8 3.39 15.55 11.42
C GLN A 8 4.75 16.23 11.19
N GLY A 9 5.29 16.93 12.19
CA GLY A 9 6.62 17.51 12.14
C GLY A 9 7.71 16.44 11.93
N LEU A 10 7.67 15.36 12.72
CA LEU A 10 8.61 14.24 12.57
C LEU A 10 8.50 13.53 11.22
N LEU A 11 7.28 13.35 10.71
CA LEU A 11 7.08 12.78 9.37
C LEU A 11 7.69 13.66 8.29
N SER A 12 7.53 14.98 8.37
CA SER A 12 8.14 15.92 7.44
C SER A 12 9.67 15.87 7.50
N GLU A 13 10.26 15.80 8.70
CA GLU A 13 11.71 15.65 8.85
C GLU A 13 12.23 14.32 8.26
N MET A 14 11.48 13.24 8.41
CA MET A 14 11.82 11.95 7.79
C MET A 14 11.77 12.04 6.26
N GLU A 15 10.73 12.66 5.70
CA GLU A 15 10.62 12.84 4.24
C GLU A 15 11.76 13.71 3.68
N ASP A 16 12.17 14.76 4.39
CA ASP A 16 13.31 15.59 4.00
C ASP A 16 14.64 14.80 4.03
N LEU A 17 14.81 13.92 5.03
CA LEU A 17 15.97 13.04 5.10
C LEU A 17 15.96 12.01 3.96
N ASP A 18 14.83 11.40 3.66
CA ASP A 18 14.69 10.46 2.55
C ASP A 18 14.99 11.13 1.20
N ALA A 19 14.52 12.37 0.99
CA ALA A 19 14.85 13.14 -0.19
C ALA A 19 16.36 13.41 -0.33
N ARG A 20 17.07 13.65 0.77
CA ARG A 20 18.55 13.85 0.79
C ARG A 20 19.33 12.55 0.59
N ILE A 21 18.81 11.42 1.07
CA ILE A 21 19.46 10.11 0.93
C ILE A 21 19.25 9.54 -0.49
N SER A 22 18.11 9.82 -1.11
CA SER A 22 17.75 9.25 -2.41
C SER A 22 18.83 9.44 -3.51
N PRO A 23 19.42 10.64 -3.72
CA PRO A 23 20.51 10.82 -4.69
C PRO A 23 21.77 10.01 -4.35
N LEU A 24 22.07 9.82 -3.06
CA LEU A 24 23.22 9.02 -2.64
C LEU A 24 23.03 7.54 -2.93
N LEU A 25 21.80 7.04 -2.74
CA LEU A 25 21.44 5.66 -3.11
C LEU A 25 21.45 5.45 -4.62
N ALA A 26 21.08 6.47 -5.39
CA ALA A 26 21.18 6.45 -6.85
C ALA A 26 22.64 6.31 -7.30
N ARG A 27 23.54 7.15 -6.78
CA ARG A 27 24.98 7.06 -7.06
C ARG A 27 25.59 5.74 -6.64
N LEU A 28 25.18 5.21 -5.48
CA LEU A 28 25.63 3.89 -5.02
C LEU A 28 25.21 2.80 -6.00
N ALA A 29 23.95 2.83 -6.48
CA ALA A 29 23.48 1.87 -7.45
C ALA A 29 24.24 1.94 -8.78
N ASP A 30 24.49 3.14 -9.30
CA ASP A 30 25.29 3.36 -10.51
C ASP A 30 26.73 2.86 -10.34
N TRP A 31 27.35 3.14 -9.18
CA TRP A 31 28.68 2.64 -8.91
C TRP A 31 28.72 1.12 -8.85
N VAL A 32 27.79 0.48 -8.13
CA VAL A 32 27.68 -0.99 -8.06
C VAL A 32 27.38 -1.59 -9.43
N ALA A 33 26.57 -0.90 -10.27
CA ALA A 33 26.29 -1.34 -11.64
C ALA A 33 27.55 -1.36 -12.53
N SER A 34 28.56 -0.52 -12.23
CA SER A 34 29.82 -0.51 -12.94
C SER A 34 30.78 -1.67 -12.55
N LEU A 35 30.48 -2.40 -11.48
CA LEU A 35 31.29 -3.51 -10.99
C LEU A 35 30.83 -4.83 -11.62
N ASP A 36 31.78 -5.77 -11.75
CA ASP A 36 31.43 -7.18 -12.04
C ASP A 36 31.21 -7.92 -10.71
N ALA A 37 29.95 -7.97 -10.26
CA ALA A 37 29.59 -8.62 -8.99
C ALA A 37 29.91 -10.13 -9.01
N ASN A 38 29.86 -10.79 -10.19
CA ASN A 38 30.20 -12.20 -10.29
C ASN A 38 31.71 -12.43 -10.20
N ALA A 39 32.53 -11.52 -10.73
CA ALA A 39 33.97 -11.59 -10.56
C ALA A 39 34.39 -11.24 -9.12
N LEU A 40 33.73 -10.27 -8.49
CA LEU A 40 34.01 -9.87 -7.11
C LEU A 40 33.80 -11.00 -6.09
N GLN A 41 32.77 -11.83 -6.25
CA GLN A 41 32.52 -12.96 -5.35
C GLN A 41 33.62 -14.02 -5.37
N GLU A 42 34.40 -14.10 -6.45
CA GLU A 42 35.52 -15.06 -6.56
C GLU A 42 36.74 -14.63 -5.73
N VAL A 43 36.88 -13.32 -5.47
CA VAL A 43 38.05 -12.74 -4.81
C VAL A 43 37.77 -12.16 -3.42
N SER A 44 36.48 -12.01 -3.03
CA SER A 44 36.06 -11.49 -1.71
C SER A 44 34.96 -12.35 -1.10
N ASN A 45 35.17 -12.76 0.16
CA ASN A 45 34.14 -13.47 0.94
C ASN A 45 32.96 -12.57 1.23
N GLU A 46 33.18 -11.29 1.53
CA GLU A 46 32.12 -10.30 1.78
C GLU A 46 31.26 -10.10 0.54
N ALA A 47 31.86 -10.02 -0.65
CA ALA A 47 31.11 -9.93 -1.91
C ALA A 47 30.28 -11.20 -2.17
N ARG A 48 30.79 -12.37 -1.79
CA ARG A 48 30.06 -13.64 -1.91
C ARG A 48 28.87 -13.71 -0.97
N GLU A 49 29.04 -13.28 0.30
CA GLU A 49 27.96 -13.24 1.28
C GLU A 49 26.88 -12.23 0.90
N HIS A 50 27.27 -11.13 0.23
CA HIS A 50 26.35 -10.05 -0.19
C HIS A 50 26.04 -10.05 -1.69
N LEU A 51 26.28 -11.14 -2.40
CA LEU A 51 26.04 -11.21 -3.84
C LEU A 51 24.58 -10.87 -4.22
N GLY A 52 23.60 -11.38 -3.48
CA GLY A 52 22.19 -11.07 -3.71
C GLY A 52 21.88 -9.57 -3.66
N PRO A 53 22.22 -8.87 -2.58
CA PRO A 53 22.12 -7.40 -2.53
C PRO A 53 22.86 -6.66 -3.65
N LEU A 54 24.08 -7.10 -4.03
CA LEU A 54 24.84 -6.48 -5.12
C LEU A 54 24.12 -6.62 -6.46
N LEU A 55 23.66 -7.82 -6.82
CA LEU A 55 22.91 -8.07 -8.05
C LEU A 55 21.60 -7.27 -8.07
N ARG A 56 20.93 -7.11 -6.90
CA ARG A 56 19.73 -6.32 -6.79
C ARG A 56 19.98 -4.82 -7.02
N LEU A 57 21.11 -4.29 -6.55
CA LEU A 57 21.49 -2.90 -6.84
C LEU A 57 21.83 -2.70 -8.31
N GLN A 58 22.47 -3.68 -8.97
CA GLN A 58 22.70 -3.66 -10.42
C GLN A 58 21.39 -3.64 -11.21
N ASP A 59 20.43 -4.49 -10.81
CA ASP A 59 19.09 -4.52 -11.42
C ASP A 59 18.32 -3.21 -11.19
N ARG A 60 18.48 -2.60 -10.00
CA ARG A 60 17.93 -1.26 -9.72
C ARG A 60 18.46 -0.19 -10.67
N ALA A 61 19.77 -0.21 -10.95
CA ALA A 61 20.39 0.79 -11.82
C ALA A 61 19.84 0.75 -13.27
N ILE A 62 19.44 -0.43 -13.75
CA ILE A 62 18.78 -0.57 -15.06
C ILE A 62 17.45 0.20 -15.10
N HIS A 63 16.78 0.30 -13.95
CA HIS A 63 15.48 0.96 -13.79
C HIS A 63 15.61 2.31 -13.07
N GLN A 64 16.68 3.02 -13.30
CA GLN A 64 16.94 4.35 -12.71
C GLN A 64 16.84 5.43 -13.76
N MET A 65 16.28 6.57 -13.39
CA MET A 65 16.36 7.80 -14.19
C MET A 65 17.74 8.43 -14.01
N SER A 66 18.05 9.50 -14.72
CA SER A 66 19.26 10.26 -14.46
C SER A 66 19.29 10.79 -13.02
N GLU A 67 20.51 11.04 -12.48
CA GLU A 67 20.69 11.60 -11.12
C GLU A 67 19.86 12.87 -10.91
N ALA A 68 19.83 13.75 -11.91
CA ALA A 68 19.07 15.00 -11.86
C ALA A 68 17.54 14.75 -11.81
N GLU A 69 17.05 13.76 -12.57
CA GLU A 69 15.62 13.39 -12.54
C GLU A 69 15.22 12.71 -11.24
N GLU A 70 16.06 11.80 -10.71
CA GLU A 70 15.81 11.17 -9.41
C GLU A 70 15.83 12.18 -8.26
N GLY A 71 16.77 13.14 -8.30
CA GLY A 71 16.82 14.24 -7.33
C GLY A 71 15.58 15.12 -7.40
N LEU A 72 15.18 15.57 -8.59
CA LEU A 72 13.96 16.35 -8.77
C LEU A 72 12.70 15.59 -8.33
N TYR A 73 12.63 14.30 -8.66
CA TYR A 73 11.51 13.46 -8.25
C TYR A 73 11.43 13.33 -6.73
N ALA A 74 12.57 13.15 -6.04
CA ALA A 74 12.61 13.07 -4.59
C ALA A 74 12.12 14.36 -3.93
N GLU A 75 12.55 15.53 -4.44
CA GLU A 75 12.10 16.85 -3.95
C GLU A 75 10.60 17.07 -4.19
N LEU A 76 10.10 16.79 -5.38
CA LEU A 76 8.69 16.93 -5.73
C LEU A 76 7.79 15.92 -5.00
N GLY A 77 8.31 14.76 -4.62
CA GLY A 77 7.57 13.72 -3.90
C GLY A 77 6.96 14.21 -2.59
N THR A 78 7.62 15.13 -1.89
CA THR A 78 7.15 15.70 -0.62
C THR A 78 5.83 16.48 -0.76
N THR A 79 5.65 17.17 -1.88
CA THR A 79 4.44 17.94 -2.24
C THR A 79 3.56 17.22 -3.25
N GLY A 80 4.03 16.12 -3.83
CA GLY A 80 3.34 15.22 -4.74
C GLY A 80 2.62 14.08 -4.04
N SER A 81 3.02 12.84 -4.34
CA SER A 81 2.37 11.62 -3.83
C SER A 81 2.30 11.55 -2.31
N SER A 82 3.35 11.96 -1.60
CA SER A 82 3.35 12.00 -0.12
C SER A 82 2.29 12.95 0.43
N ALA A 83 2.15 14.16 -0.15
CA ALA A 83 1.13 15.11 0.29
C ALA A 83 -0.29 14.59 0.05
N TRP A 84 -0.55 13.93 -1.09
CA TRP A 84 -1.84 13.32 -1.37
C TRP A 84 -2.15 12.15 -0.43
N GLY A 85 -1.14 11.36 -0.07
CA GLY A 85 -1.26 10.28 0.92
C GLY A 85 -1.59 10.83 2.30
N ARG A 86 -0.90 11.89 2.75
CA ARG A 86 -1.20 12.58 4.01
C ARG A 86 -2.63 13.14 4.02
N LEU A 87 -3.04 13.83 2.97
CA LEU A 87 -4.39 14.38 2.86
C LEU A 87 -5.45 13.28 3.01
N GLN A 88 -5.27 12.14 2.35
CA GLN A 88 -6.19 11.01 2.47
C GLN A 88 -6.23 10.49 3.92
N SER A 89 -5.08 10.33 4.57
CA SER A 89 -4.97 9.87 5.95
C SER A 89 -5.64 10.86 6.92
N ASP A 90 -5.39 12.16 6.76
CA ASP A 90 -5.95 13.21 7.62
C ASP A 90 -7.48 13.27 7.52
N ILE A 91 -8.02 13.27 6.30
CA ILE A 91 -9.46 13.30 6.07
C ILE A 91 -10.13 12.04 6.64
N THR A 92 -9.57 10.87 6.41
CA THR A 92 -10.18 9.61 6.87
C THR A 92 -10.04 9.41 8.37
N SER A 93 -8.95 9.86 8.99
CA SER A 93 -8.76 9.77 10.45
C SER A 93 -9.71 10.68 11.25
N GLN A 94 -10.14 11.79 10.65
CA GLN A 94 -11.08 12.74 11.28
C GLN A 94 -12.54 12.36 11.05
N LEU A 95 -12.81 11.35 10.19
CA LEU A 95 -14.16 10.93 9.87
C LEU A 95 -14.81 10.25 11.08
N SER A 96 -15.88 10.86 11.57
CA SER A 96 -16.74 10.33 12.64
C SER A 96 -18.15 10.13 12.12
N VAL A 97 -18.81 9.07 12.56
CA VAL A 97 -20.15 8.70 12.11
C VAL A 97 -21.06 8.33 13.26
N GLU A 98 -22.35 8.54 13.09
CA GLU A 98 -23.36 8.06 14.02
C GLU A 98 -23.69 6.59 13.71
N VAL A 99 -23.53 5.73 14.71
CA VAL A 99 -23.85 4.31 14.64
C VAL A 99 -25.08 4.03 15.49
N HIS A 100 -26.14 3.51 14.89
CA HIS A 100 -27.39 3.16 15.55
C HIS A 100 -27.29 1.74 16.13
N LEU A 101 -26.66 1.63 17.29
CA LEU A 101 -26.49 0.35 18.00
C LEU A 101 -27.78 -0.06 18.72
N PRO A 102 -27.99 -1.35 19.03
CA PRO A 102 -29.10 -1.79 19.90
C PRO A 102 -29.13 -1.09 21.28
N SER A 103 -27.96 -0.67 21.77
CA SER A 103 -27.80 0.06 23.03
C SER A 103 -28.04 1.57 22.93
N GLY A 104 -28.35 2.10 21.72
CA GLY A 104 -28.53 3.52 21.44
C GLY A 104 -27.58 4.06 20.40
N THR A 105 -27.81 5.29 19.93
CA THR A 105 -26.97 5.97 18.94
C THR A 105 -25.69 6.50 19.57
N LYS A 106 -24.54 6.23 18.92
CA LYS A 106 -23.22 6.72 19.34
C LYS A 106 -22.47 7.33 18.17
N SER A 107 -21.86 8.50 18.38
CA SER A 107 -20.88 9.05 17.44
C SER A 107 -19.52 8.41 17.68
N MET A 108 -18.91 7.85 16.64
CA MET A 108 -17.65 7.09 16.73
C MET A 108 -16.73 7.42 15.55
N PRO A 109 -15.40 7.46 15.76
CA PRO A 109 -14.44 7.50 14.67
C PRO A 109 -14.59 6.27 13.75
N ILE A 110 -14.39 6.45 12.44
CA ILE A 110 -14.57 5.37 11.46
C ILE A 110 -13.71 4.13 11.75
N ALA A 111 -12.51 4.32 12.32
CA ALA A 111 -11.64 3.22 12.73
C ALA A 111 -12.28 2.35 13.84
N ALA A 112 -12.98 2.98 14.79
CA ALA A 112 -13.71 2.26 15.84
C ALA A 112 -14.94 1.54 15.29
N VAL A 113 -15.65 2.14 14.33
CA VAL A 113 -16.78 1.50 13.62
C VAL A 113 -16.32 0.23 12.90
N ARG A 114 -15.18 0.27 12.22
CA ARG A 114 -14.59 -0.92 11.59
C ARG A 114 -14.25 -2.03 12.58
N GLY A 115 -13.85 -1.69 13.79
CA GLY A 115 -13.62 -2.65 14.87
C GLY A 115 -14.87 -3.46 15.24
N LEU A 116 -16.07 -2.89 15.03
CA LEU A 116 -17.34 -3.57 15.29
C LEU A 116 -17.71 -4.64 14.25
N ALA A 117 -16.98 -4.74 13.13
CA ALA A 117 -17.23 -5.74 12.09
C ALA A 117 -17.07 -7.19 12.59
N THR A 118 -16.35 -7.39 13.70
CA THR A 118 -16.13 -8.71 14.33
C THR A 118 -16.90 -8.87 15.65
N ASP A 119 -17.85 -7.99 15.96
CA ASP A 119 -18.68 -8.10 17.15
C ASP A 119 -19.53 -9.40 17.11
N ASN A 120 -19.77 -10.01 18.29
CA ASN A 120 -20.58 -11.22 18.38
C ASN A 120 -22.05 -10.97 18.00
N ASP A 121 -22.57 -9.75 18.26
CA ASP A 121 -23.94 -9.37 17.94
C ASP A 121 -24.07 -8.98 16.47
N LEU A 122 -24.89 -9.73 15.74
CA LEU A 122 -25.24 -9.46 14.35
C LEU A 122 -25.80 -8.04 14.14
N ALA A 123 -26.64 -7.56 15.06
CA ALA A 123 -27.24 -6.24 14.94
C ALA A 123 -26.17 -5.13 15.05
N VAL A 124 -25.16 -5.34 15.89
CA VAL A 124 -24.02 -4.42 16.01
C VAL A 124 -23.18 -4.41 14.72
N ARG A 125 -22.84 -5.60 14.18
CA ARG A 125 -22.08 -5.69 12.91
C ARG A 125 -22.80 -5.02 11.75
N LYS A 126 -24.11 -5.26 11.64
CA LYS A 126 -24.94 -4.67 10.59
C LYS A 126 -25.02 -3.14 10.72
N ALA A 127 -25.29 -2.63 11.92
CA ALA A 127 -25.35 -1.19 12.19
C ALA A 127 -24.00 -0.51 11.87
N ALA A 128 -22.89 -1.13 12.21
CA ALA A 128 -21.55 -0.64 11.88
C ALA A 128 -21.33 -0.57 10.35
N TYR A 129 -21.70 -1.62 9.62
CA TYR A 129 -21.62 -1.65 8.16
C TYR A 129 -22.44 -0.54 7.52
N GLU A 130 -23.70 -0.37 7.93
CA GLU A 130 -24.59 0.65 7.40
C GLU A 130 -24.05 2.06 7.64
N ALA A 131 -23.54 2.33 8.84
CA ALA A 131 -22.91 3.61 9.18
C ALA A 131 -21.64 3.86 8.35
N GLU A 132 -20.80 2.84 8.16
CA GLU A 132 -19.59 2.93 7.32
C GLU A 132 -19.97 3.25 5.87
N MET A 133 -21.00 2.59 5.30
CA MET A 133 -21.44 2.83 3.92
C MET A 133 -22.01 4.25 3.71
N GLN A 134 -22.55 4.88 4.74
CA GLN A 134 -23.01 6.26 4.68
C GLN A 134 -21.87 7.27 4.82
N ALA A 135 -20.78 6.90 5.50
CA ALA A 135 -19.65 7.77 5.76
C ALA A 135 -18.76 7.99 4.53
N TRP A 136 -18.38 6.92 3.83
CA TRP A 136 -17.41 6.99 2.75
C TRP A 136 -17.78 7.94 1.59
N PRO A 137 -19.04 8.07 1.17
CA PRO A 137 -19.41 9.04 0.13
C PRO A 137 -19.02 10.48 0.47
N THR A 138 -18.97 10.85 1.75
CA THR A 138 -18.63 12.24 2.19
C THR A 138 -17.20 12.65 1.85
N VAL A 139 -16.29 11.69 1.75
CA VAL A 139 -14.86 11.90 1.45
C VAL A 139 -14.44 11.32 0.10
N ALA A 140 -15.38 10.76 -0.66
CA ALA A 140 -15.09 10.02 -1.90
C ALA A 140 -14.34 10.86 -2.94
N VAL A 141 -14.72 12.13 -3.12
CA VAL A 141 -14.08 13.02 -4.10
C VAL A 141 -12.61 13.25 -3.76
N ALA A 142 -12.30 13.54 -2.49
CA ALA A 142 -10.94 13.78 -2.04
C ALA A 142 -10.08 12.50 -2.14
N CYS A 143 -10.63 11.37 -1.72
CA CYS A 143 -9.95 10.07 -1.84
C CYS A 143 -9.71 9.67 -3.29
N ALA A 144 -10.66 9.91 -4.20
CA ALA A 144 -10.49 9.64 -5.63
C ALA A 144 -9.42 10.54 -6.25
N ALA A 145 -9.39 11.84 -5.90
CA ALA A 145 -8.36 12.77 -6.34
C ALA A 145 -6.98 12.33 -5.87
N ALA A 146 -6.82 11.96 -4.59
CA ALA A 146 -5.58 11.45 -4.04
C ALA A 146 -5.11 10.17 -4.77
N MET A 147 -5.99 9.20 -4.94
CA MET A 147 -5.68 7.96 -5.65
C MET A 147 -5.23 8.23 -7.10
N ASN A 148 -5.96 9.05 -7.83
CA ASN A 148 -5.64 9.37 -9.24
C ASN A 148 -4.30 10.10 -9.36
N SER A 149 -4.02 11.04 -8.45
CA SER A 149 -2.76 11.78 -8.41
C SER A 149 -1.56 10.87 -8.13
N ILE A 150 -1.65 10.04 -7.08
CA ILE A 150 -0.60 9.09 -6.70
C ILE A 150 -0.36 8.06 -7.84
N LYS A 151 -1.43 7.51 -8.41
CA LYS A 151 -1.30 6.55 -9.53
C LYS A 151 -0.80 7.19 -10.81
N GLY A 152 -1.21 8.43 -11.10
CA GLY A 152 -0.72 9.20 -12.24
C GLY A 152 0.78 9.47 -12.15
N GLU A 153 1.26 9.91 -10.98
CA GLU A 153 2.68 10.09 -10.70
C GLU A 153 3.44 8.76 -10.83
N ALA A 154 2.99 7.70 -10.16
CA ALA A 154 3.62 6.38 -10.24
C ALA A 154 3.73 5.86 -11.67
N ASN A 155 2.69 6.03 -12.50
CA ASN A 155 2.71 5.61 -13.90
C ASN A 155 3.74 6.42 -14.71
N THR A 156 3.85 7.73 -14.47
CA THR A 156 4.81 8.59 -15.14
C THR A 156 6.24 8.20 -14.80
N VAL A 157 6.52 7.99 -13.50
CA VAL A 157 7.84 7.60 -13.01
C VAL A 157 8.22 6.20 -13.49
N ASN A 158 7.30 5.22 -13.40
CA ASN A 158 7.55 3.87 -13.89
C ASN A 158 7.88 3.83 -15.38
N LYS A 159 7.21 4.66 -16.20
CA LYS A 159 7.52 4.79 -17.61
C LYS A 159 8.93 5.36 -17.84
N ARG A 160 9.34 6.37 -17.08
CA ARG A 160 10.68 6.97 -17.17
C ARG A 160 11.77 6.01 -16.72
N ARG A 161 11.48 5.23 -15.68
CA ARG A 161 12.33 4.13 -15.17
C ARG A 161 12.29 2.88 -16.05
N GLN A 162 11.63 2.92 -17.19
CA GLN A 162 11.57 1.85 -18.20
C GLN A 162 11.00 0.51 -17.68
N TRP A 163 10.13 0.56 -16.66
CA TRP A 163 9.37 -0.61 -16.29
C TRP A 163 8.37 -0.97 -17.38
N LYS A 164 8.35 -2.26 -17.79
CA LYS A 164 7.44 -2.75 -18.85
C LYS A 164 5.98 -2.66 -18.43
N ALA A 165 5.70 -2.96 -17.16
CA ALA A 165 4.38 -2.83 -16.57
C ALA A 165 4.49 -2.33 -15.12
N PRO A 166 3.45 -1.64 -14.58
CA PRO A 166 3.44 -1.18 -13.19
C PRO A 166 3.62 -2.33 -12.18
N ILE A 167 3.16 -3.54 -12.51
CA ILE A 167 3.32 -4.71 -11.66
C ILE A 167 4.79 -5.11 -11.50
N ASP A 168 5.62 -4.93 -12.52
CA ASP A 168 7.05 -5.31 -12.47
C ASP A 168 7.79 -4.48 -11.41
N ALA A 169 7.52 -3.18 -11.34
CA ALA A 169 8.04 -2.31 -10.30
C ALA A 169 7.61 -2.76 -8.90
N SER A 170 6.34 -3.19 -8.75
CA SER A 170 5.83 -3.70 -7.48
C SER A 170 6.45 -5.04 -7.09
N LEU A 171 6.63 -5.94 -8.03
CA LEU A 171 7.29 -7.23 -7.80
C LEU A 171 8.75 -7.02 -7.38
N TYR A 172 9.45 -6.13 -8.06
CA TYR A 172 10.83 -5.77 -7.72
C TYR A 172 10.90 -5.19 -6.30
N SER A 173 10.07 -4.22 -5.93
CA SER A 173 10.09 -3.59 -4.61
C SER A 173 9.79 -4.59 -3.48
N ASN A 174 8.95 -5.60 -3.74
CA ASN A 174 8.61 -6.65 -2.78
C ASN A 174 9.54 -7.88 -2.85
N SER A 175 10.57 -7.87 -3.70
CA SER A 175 11.48 -9.01 -3.88
C SER A 175 10.79 -10.31 -4.30
N VAL A 176 9.73 -10.20 -5.09
CA VAL A 176 8.92 -11.33 -5.58
C VAL A 176 9.20 -11.54 -7.06
N SER A 177 9.56 -12.78 -7.45
CA SER A 177 9.71 -13.10 -8.86
C SER A 177 8.34 -13.19 -9.57
N THR A 178 8.32 -12.92 -10.87
CA THR A 178 7.13 -13.12 -11.70
C THR A 178 6.61 -14.56 -11.64
N ALA A 179 7.52 -15.54 -11.55
CA ALA A 179 7.15 -16.96 -11.42
C ALA A 179 6.42 -17.23 -10.10
N THR A 180 6.95 -16.71 -8.99
CA THR A 180 6.30 -16.81 -7.65
C THR A 180 4.93 -16.14 -7.65
N PHE A 181 4.84 -14.92 -8.20
CA PHE A 181 3.58 -14.20 -8.31
C PHE A 181 2.55 -14.97 -9.14
N THR A 182 2.95 -15.49 -10.30
CA THR A 182 2.07 -16.28 -11.17
C THR A 182 1.59 -17.56 -10.48
N ALA A 183 2.50 -18.27 -9.79
CA ALA A 183 2.13 -19.46 -9.00
C ALA A 183 1.12 -19.12 -7.89
N MET A 184 1.34 -18.03 -7.18
CA MET A 184 0.40 -17.52 -6.15
C MET A 184 -0.97 -17.22 -6.76
N GLN A 185 -1.04 -16.48 -7.88
CA GLN A 185 -2.29 -16.15 -8.55
C GLN A 185 -3.02 -17.41 -9.06
N SER A 186 -2.28 -18.39 -9.57
CA SER A 186 -2.84 -19.66 -10.01
C SER A 186 -3.42 -20.45 -8.85
N ALA A 187 -2.72 -20.52 -7.71
CA ALA A 187 -3.22 -21.19 -6.51
C ALA A 187 -4.48 -20.52 -5.95
N ILE A 188 -4.48 -19.17 -5.88
CA ILE A 188 -5.67 -18.40 -5.48
C ILE A 188 -6.85 -18.71 -6.42
N SER A 189 -6.63 -18.64 -7.73
CA SER A 189 -7.68 -18.90 -8.72
C SER A 189 -8.25 -20.32 -8.61
N ALA A 190 -7.39 -21.31 -8.39
CA ALA A 190 -7.80 -22.70 -8.21
C ALA A 190 -8.62 -22.92 -6.92
N SER A 191 -8.38 -22.13 -5.86
CA SER A 191 -9.09 -22.23 -4.58
C SER A 191 -10.44 -21.47 -4.57
N LEU A 192 -10.70 -20.56 -5.50
CA LEU A 192 -11.94 -19.75 -5.53
C LEU A 192 -13.24 -20.57 -5.49
N PRO A 193 -13.36 -21.75 -6.16
CA PRO A 193 -14.56 -22.57 -6.04
C PRO A 193 -14.86 -23.02 -4.61
N ASP A 194 -13.82 -23.35 -3.84
CA ASP A 194 -13.96 -23.76 -2.45
C ASP A 194 -14.38 -22.59 -1.53
N PHE A 195 -13.78 -21.42 -1.73
CA PHE A 195 -14.21 -20.21 -1.04
C PHE A 195 -15.67 -19.85 -1.34
N ARG A 196 -16.10 -19.96 -2.61
CA ARG A 196 -17.50 -19.74 -2.98
C ARG A 196 -18.43 -20.76 -2.31
N ARG A 197 -18.03 -22.02 -2.20
CA ARG A 197 -18.79 -23.05 -1.50
C ARG A 197 -18.91 -22.71 -0.01
N TRP A 198 -17.79 -22.36 0.62
CA TRP A 198 -17.75 -21.93 2.01
C TRP A 198 -18.67 -20.75 2.27
N MET A 199 -18.61 -19.69 1.45
CA MET A 199 -19.48 -18.52 1.57
C MET A 199 -20.97 -18.87 1.46
N ARG A 200 -21.34 -19.80 0.56
CA ARG A 200 -22.73 -20.26 0.43
C ARG A 200 -23.21 -21.00 1.68
N VAL A 201 -22.38 -21.90 2.23
CA VAL A 201 -22.72 -22.61 3.45
C VAL A 201 -22.84 -21.63 4.62
N LYS A 202 -21.91 -20.69 4.74
CA LYS A 202 -21.97 -19.65 5.78
C LYS A 202 -23.23 -18.78 5.64
N ALA A 203 -23.60 -18.39 4.43
CA ALA A 203 -24.84 -17.66 4.15
C ALA A 203 -26.08 -18.44 4.64
N GLN A 204 -26.16 -19.74 4.35
CA GLN A 204 -27.25 -20.60 4.82
C GLN A 204 -27.34 -20.66 6.35
N LEU A 205 -26.19 -20.77 7.03
CA LEU A 205 -26.13 -20.78 8.51
C LEU A 205 -26.63 -19.48 9.13
N HIS A 206 -26.44 -18.35 8.45
CA HIS A 206 -26.93 -17.03 8.88
C HIS A 206 -28.35 -16.69 8.38
N GLY A 207 -28.99 -17.56 7.56
CA GLY A 207 -30.30 -17.32 6.97
C GLY A 207 -30.28 -16.30 5.83
N ASP A 208 -29.10 -15.99 5.27
CA ASP A 208 -28.96 -15.12 4.11
C ASP A 208 -29.43 -15.83 2.83
N THR A 209 -30.40 -15.25 2.11
CA THR A 209 -31.01 -15.88 0.92
C THR A 209 -30.38 -15.46 -0.40
N ASN A 210 -29.76 -14.29 -0.45
CA ASN A 210 -29.19 -13.67 -1.67
C ASN A 210 -27.65 -13.69 -1.72
N GLY A 211 -27.02 -14.61 -0.99
CA GLY A 211 -25.58 -14.67 -0.79
C GLY A 211 -25.20 -14.21 0.62
N LEU A 212 -23.92 -14.37 0.97
CA LEU A 212 -23.43 -13.99 2.29
C LEU A 212 -23.41 -12.48 2.44
N SER A 213 -24.12 -11.97 3.44
CA SER A 213 -24.12 -10.55 3.78
C SER A 213 -22.73 -10.10 4.23
N TRP A 214 -22.32 -8.89 3.87
CA TRP A 214 -20.99 -8.38 4.20
C TRP A 214 -20.68 -8.39 5.71
N TRP A 215 -21.66 -8.04 6.53
CA TRP A 215 -21.55 -8.06 8.01
C TRP A 215 -21.52 -9.46 8.62
N ASN A 216 -21.69 -10.51 7.82
CA ASN A 216 -21.55 -11.91 8.22
C ASN A 216 -20.28 -12.56 7.66
N LEU A 217 -19.40 -11.79 7.01
CA LEU A 217 -18.18 -12.31 6.40
C LEU A 217 -17.11 -12.71 7.44
N PHE A 218 -17.02 -11.99 8.57
CA PHE A 218 -16.03 -12.18 9.63
C PHE A 218 -16.56 -13.00 10.79
#